data_efdd5cac9d0fdbcc6c6fd44776641c6e
#
_entry.id   efdd5cac9d0fdbcc6c6fd44776641c6e
#
_cell.length_a   1.000
_cell.length_b   1.000
_cell.length_c   1.000
_cell.angle_alpha   90.00
_cell.angle_beta   90.00
_cell.angle_gamma   90.00
#
_symmetry.space_group_name_H-M   'P 1'
#
loop_
_entity.id
_entity.type
_entity.pdbx_description
1 polymer ?
#
loop_
_entity_poly.entity_id
_entity_poly.type
_entity_poly.pdbx_seq_one_letter_code
_entity_poly.pdbx_strand_id
1 'polypeptide(L)'
;MNKTFAALTLAVLAQAVMAADLEAGRAKVQAVCAACHGANGVSVSDSIPNLAGQRAAYLETQLRAWKDGSRKNPLMNAIGAQLSTDEMANVAAYFASLPGGVPGAAKSELLATVAKTHVAFPEGYKGSFVKYLTINFPATKQVRVYYANPVAAQAARAGKTVPDGAYMLAEVYSAKLDASKQPVTGADGFFEPDQLLFYTAMARDAGWGRELPDMLRNEEWNYAVFTTAKQMRPGVNQAECLACHKPLDKTSYLFTLDRLSAAPLR
;
A
#
# COMPACT_ATOMS: atom_id res chain seq x y z
N MET A 1 54.92 45.87 -34.16
CA MET A 1 54.64 44.75 -33.20
C MET A 1 53.25 45.00 -32.64
N ASN A 2 52.21 44.42 -33.28
CA ASN A 2 50.83 44.56 -32.86
C ASN A 2 50.47 43.38 -31.96
N LYS A 3 50.09 43.64 -30.71
CA LYS A 3 49.58 42.61 -29.77
C LYS A 3 48.04 42.72 -29.78
N THR A 4 47.39 41.79 -30.44
CA THR A 4 45.97 41.59 -30.39
C THR A 4 45.62 40.82 -29.10
N PHE A 5 44.89 41.45 -28.16
CA PHE A 5 44.29 40.82 -27.00
C PHE A 5 42.98 40.19 -27.43
N ALA A 6 42.88 38.88 -27.41
CA ALA A 6 41.59 38.15 -27.55
C ALA A 6 40.92 38.14 -26.20
N ALA A 7 39.79 38.85 -26.08
CA ALA A 7 38.92 38.78 -24.91
C ALA A 7 38.08 37.50 -24.98
N LEU A 8 38.34 36.55 -24.08
CA LEU A 8 37.53 35.36 -23.89
C LEU A 8 36.29 35.67 -23.03
N THR A 9 35.16 35.84 -23.66
CA THR A 9 33.87 36.04 -22.95
C THR A 9 33.40 34.69 -22.43
N LEU A 10 33.50 34.50 -21.10
CA LEU A 10 32.95 33.36 -20.38
C LEU A 10 31.42 33.53 -20.25
N ALA A 11 30.66 32.82 -21.06
CA ALA A 11 29.19 32.74 -20.93
C ALA A 11 28.86 31.87 -19.72
N VAL A 12 28.48 32.49 -18.60
CA VAL A 12 27.92 31.80 -17.44
C VAL A 12 26.48 31.47 -17.79
N LEU A 13 26.23 30.21 -18.13
CA LEU A 13 24.89 29.64 -18.23
C LEU A 13 24.29 29.60 -16.81
N ALA A 14 23.48 30.59 -16.47
CA ALA A 14 22.64 30.56 -15.29
C ALA A 14 21.60 29.46 -15.50
N GLN A 15 21.79 28.33 -14.87
CA GLN A 15 20.72 27.33 -14.75
C GLN A 15 19.63 27.95 -13.89
N ALA A 16 18.50 28.29 -14.51
CA ALA A 16 17.30 28.70 -13.79
C ALA A 16 16.88 27.51 -12.90
N VAL A 17 17.07 27.64 -11.60
CA VAL A 17 16.46 26.73 -10.62
C VAL A 17 14.97 27.01 -10.71
N MET A 18 14.23 26.10 -11.36
CA MET A 18 12.78 26.20 -11.43
C MET A 18 12.24 26.10 -10.01
N ALA A 19 11.48 27.11 -9.58
CA ALA A 19 10.77 27.05 -8.31
C ALA A 19 9.77 25.89 -8.37
N ALA A 20 9.63 25.15 -7.27
CA ALA A 20 8.70 24.04 -7.20
C ALA A 20 7.25 24.54 -7.44
N ASP A 21 6.51 23.81 -8.26
CA ASP A 21 5.11 24.11 -8.58
C ASP A 21 4.19 23.48 -7.50
N LEU A 22 3.59 24.32 -6.66
CA LEU A 22 2.72 23.89 -5.57
C LEU A 22 1.41 23.27 -6.07
N GLU A 23 0.86 23.75 -7.19
CA GLU A 23 -0.38 23.18 -7.74
C GLU A 23 -0.14 21.81 -8.37
N ALA A 24 0.94 21.63 -9.10
CA ALA A 24 1.37 20.33 -9.60
C ALA A 24 1.67 19.39 -8.42
N GLY A 25 2.31 19.88 -7.36
CA GLY A 25 2.55 19.15 -6.11
C GLY A 25 1.24 18.72 -5.45
N ARG A 26 0.28 19.61 -5.31
CA ARG A 26 -1.05 19.33 -4.77
C ARG A 26 -1.77 18.26 -5.58
N ALA A 27 -1.80 18.40 -6.89
CA ALA A 27 -2.45 17.42 -7.77
C ALA A 27 -1.83 16.02 -7.63
N LYS A 28 -0.50 15.94 -7.60
CA LYS A 28 0.21 14.66 -7.38
C LYS A 28 -0.05 14.10 -6.00
N VAL A 29 -0.07 14.92 -4.96
CA VAL A 29 -0.40 14.48 -3.58
C VAL A 29 -1.80 13.89 -3.55
N GLN A 30 -2.80 14.54 -4.12
CA GLN A 30 -4.17 14.02 -4.15
C GLN A 30 -4.29 12.69 -4.90
N ALA A 31 -3.56 12.54 -6.00
CA ALA A 31 -3.61 11.34 -6.83
C ALA A 31 -2.88 10.13 -6.22
N VAL A 32 -1.78 10.36 -5.46
CA VAL A 32 -0.86 9.29 -5.06
C VAL A 32 -0.63 9.23 -3.55
N CYS A 33 -0.39 10.37 -2.89
CA CYS A 33 0.11 10.38 -1.51
C CYS A 33 -1.01 10.42 -0.47
N ALA A 34 -2.14 11.06 -0.83
CA ALA A 34 -3.22 11.38 0.10
C ALA A 34 -3.90 10.16 0.70
N ALA A 35 -3.93 9.04 -0.03
CA ALA A 35 -4.52 7.80 0.45
C ALA A 35 -3.91 7.31 1.78
N CYS A 36 -2.60 7.57 1.97
CA CYS A 36 -1.85 7.16 3.16
C CYS A 36 -1.57 8.32 4.09
N HIS A 37 -1.06 9.42 3.54
CA HIS A 37 -0.56 10.55 4.32
C HIS A 37 -1.61 11.65 4.55
N GLY A 38 -2.84 11.48 4.02
CA GLY A 38 -3.89 12.49 4.06
C GLY A 38 -3.70 13.61 3.03
N ALA A 39 -4.80 14.16 2.49
CA ALA A 39 -4.74 15.24 1.50
C ALA A 39 -4.15 16.55 2.06
N ASN A 40 -4.26 16.72 3.37
CA ASN A 40 -3.67 17.83 4.14
C ASN A 40 -2.36 17.45 4.83
N GLY A 41 -1.76 16.31 4.49
CA GLY A 41 -0.53 15.81 5.07
C GLY A 41 -0.65 15.28 6.51
N VAL A 42 -1.88 15.09 7.00
CA VAL A 42 -2.16 14.44 8.30
C VAL A 42 -2.62 13.01 8.02
N SER A 43 -1.82 12.05 8.45
CA SER A 43 -2.04 10.64 8.17
C SER A 43 -3.33 10.10 8.78
N VAL A 44 -3.90 9.12 8.10
CA VAL A 44 -5.09 8.37 8.55
C VAL A 44 -4.74 7.20 9.48
N SER A 45 -3.46 6.89 9.65
CA SER A 45 -2.95 5.75 10.44
C SER A 45 -1.76 6.16 11.31
N ASP A 46 -1.64 5.54 12.49
CA ASP A 46 -0.52 5.78 13.40
C ASP A 46 0.81 5.17 12.89
N SER A 47 0.74 4.19 12.01
CA SER A 47 1.92 3.59 11.37
C SER A 47 2.47 4.39 10.19
N ILE A 48 1.69 5.36 9.69
CA ILE A 48 2.04 6.20 8.54
C ILE A 48 2.31 7.62 9.03
N PRO A 49 3.47 8.23 8.72
CA PRO A 49 3.82 9.52 9.27
C PRO A 49 2.99 10.67 8.68
N ASN A 50 2.73 11.70 9.50
CA ASN A 50 2.30 12.99 9.02
C ASN A 50 3.42 13.64 8.21
N LEU A 51 3.08 14.34 7.13
CA LEU A 51 4.01 15.04 6.24
C LEU A 51 3.78 16.56 6.23
N ALA A 52 2.62 17.02 6.71
CA ALA A 52 2.29 18.45 6.78
C ALA A 52 3.32 19.23 7.60
N GLY A 53 3.83 20.33 7.04
CA GLY A 53 4.84 21.18 7.68
C GLY A 53 6.24 20.57 7.76
N GLN A 54 6.47 19.38 7.18
CA GLN A 54 7.81 18.80 7.14
C GLN A 54 8.69 19.56 6.13
N ARG A 55 9.97 19.68 6.41
CA ARG A 55 10.93 20.41 5.54
C ARG A 55 10.99 19.81 4.13
N ALA A 56 10.80 20.63 3.10
CA ALA A 56 10.82 20.20 1.70
C ALA A 56 12.09 19.42 1.33
N ALA A 57 13.26 19.95 1.69
CA ALA A 57 14.54 19.30 1.42
C ALA A 57 14.65 17.89 2.06
N TYR A 58 14.07 17.70 3.25
CA TYR A 58 14.02 16.39 3.90
C TYR A 58 13.11 15.45 3.14
N LEU A 59 11.89 15.87 2.80
CA LEU A 59 10.93 15.03 2.06
C LEU A 59 11.49 14.60 0.70
N GLU A 60 12.09 15.53 -0.03
CA GLU A 60 12.71 15.24 -1.32
C GLU A 60 13.86 14.22 -1.19
N THR A 61 14.73 14.40 -0.18
CA THR A 61 15.79 13.44 0.12
C THR A 61 15.23 12.05 0.41
N GLN A 62 14.15 11.96 1.18
CA GLN A 62 13.52 10.67 1.48
C GLN A 62 12.90 10.03 0.24
N LEU A 63 12.21 10.81 -0.62
CA LEU A 63 11.64 10.28 -1.86
C LEU A 63 12.74 9.75 -2.81
N ARG A 64 13.87 10.45 -2.92
CA ARG A 64 15.04 9.97 -3.68
C ARG A 64 15.61 8.68 -3.10
N ALA A 65 15.74 8.59 -1.77
CA ALA A 65 16.26 7.41 -1.08
C ALA A 65 15.36 6.18 -1.25
N TRP A 66 14.06 6.35 -1.38
CA TRP A 66 13.16 5.25 -1.75
C TRP A 66 13.28 4.90 -3.23
N LYS A 67 13.44 5.89 -4.11
CA LYS A 67 13.61 5.68 -5.56
C LYS A 67 14.88 4.88 -5.88
N ASP A 68 16.01 5.24 -5.28
CA ASP A 68 17.30 4.57 -5.50
C ASP A 68 17.49 3.31 -4.65
N GLY A 69 16.55 3.04 -3.73
CA GLY A 69 16.55 1.86 -2.88
C GLY A 69 17.51 1.92 -1.70
N SER A 70 18.15 3.05 -1.41
CA SER A 70 18.97 3.24 -0.20
C SER A 70 18.13 3.22 1.07
N ARG A 71 16.86 3.63 0.99
CA ARG A 71 15.86 3.43 2.04
C ARG A 71 14.89 2.32 1.64
N LYS A 72 14.58 1.39 2.57
CA LYS A 72 13.77 0.20 2.31
C LYS A 72 12.37 0.32 2.92
N ASN A 73 11.37 0.30 2.06
CA ASN A 73 9.97 0.12 2.37
C ASN A 73 9.27 -0.30 1.06
N PRO A 74 8.72 -1.53 0.95
CA PRO A 74 8.18 -2.04 -0.32
C PRO A 74 7.18 -1.10 -0.99
N LEU A 75 6.27 -0.50 -0.21
CA LEU A 75 5.26 0.42 -0.73
C LEU A 75 5.90 1.74 -1.20
N MET A 76 6.70 2.38 -0.33
CA MET A 76 7.30 3.67 -0.67
C MET A 76 8.38 3.55 -1.75
N ASN A 77 9.08 2.42 -1.88
CA ASN A 77 9.98 2.17 -3.00
C ASN A 77 9.21 2.09 -4.32
N ALA A 78 8.06 1.41 -4.36
CA ALA A 78 7.21 1.34 -5.55
C ALA A 78 6.66 2.72 -5.96
N ILE A 79 6.27 3.55 -4.98
CA ILE A 79 5.81 4.93 -5.23
C ILE A 79 6.97 5.81 -5.67
N GLY A 80 8.10 5.81 -4.97
CA GLY A 80 9.28 6.60 -5.31
C GLY A 80 9.81 6.32 -6.70
N ALA A 81 9.79 5.04 -7.13
CA ALA A 81 10.22 4.64 -8.47
C ALA A 81 9.43 5.32 -9.60
N GLN A 82 8.15 5.65 -9.37
CA GLN A 82 7.25 6.25 -10.36
C GLN A 82 7.36 7.78 -10.44
N LEU A 83 7.99 8.44 -9.45
CA LEU A 83 8.09 9.88 -9.41
C LEU A 83 9.30 10.40 -10.22
N SER A 84 9.11 11.45 -11.01
CA SER A 84 10.20 12.22 -11.58
C SER A 84 10.88 13.11 -10.52
N THR A 85 12.03 13.67 -10.85
CA THR A 85 12.73 14.61 -9.98
C THR A 85 11.87 15.83 -9.65
N ASP A 86 11.19 16.39 -10.66
CA ASP A 86 10.35 17.58 -10.50
C ASP A 86 9.10 17.27 -9.67
N GLU A 87 8.48 16.09 -9.87
CA GLU A 87 7.36 15.67 -9.04
C GLU A 87 7.76 15.49 -7.59
N MET A 88 8.96 14.96 -7.29
CA MET A 88 9.46 14.88 -5.92
C MET A 88 9.62 16.26 -5.29
N ALA A 89 10.21 17.21 -6.02
CA ALA A 89 10.37 18.58 -5.54
C ALA A 89 9.02 19.27 -5.30
N ASN A 90 8.07 19.13 -6.24
CA ASN A 90 6.74 19.70 -6.16
C ASN A 90 5.92 19.13 -4.97
N VAL A 91 5.91 17.80 -4.80
CA VAL A 91 5.26 17.12 -3.68
C VAL A 91 5.87 17.53 -2.35
N ALA A 92 7.20 17.59 -2.28
CA ALA A 92 7.92 18.00 -1.07
C ALA A 92 7.60 19.46 -0.70
N ALA A 93 7.58 20.36 -1.67
CA ALA A 93 7.23 21.77 -1.46
C ALA A 93 5.78 21.94 -1.02
N TYR A 94 4.84 21.18 -1.62
CA TYR A 94 3.44 21.22 -1.22
C TYR A 94 3.24 20.78 0.24
N PHE A 95 3.77 19.64 0.65
CA PHE A 95 3.65 19.20 2.04
C PHE A 95 4.33 20.16 3.02
N ALA A 96 5.45 20.78 2.62
CA ALA A 96 6.14 21.78 3.44
C ALA A 96 5.34 23.07 3.61
N SER A 97 4.50 23.43 2.63
CA SER A 97 3.64 24.61 2.68
C SER A 97 2.41 24.45 3.58
N LEU A 98 2.06 23.21 3.92
CA LEU A 98 0.91 22.93 4.77
C LEU A 98 1.21 23.28 6.23
N PRO A 99 0.21 23.75 7.01
CA PRO A 99 0.38 23.94 8.43
C PRO A 99 0.72 22.60 9.10
N GLY A 100 1.66 22.59 10.01
CA GLY A 100 2.08 21.37 10.72
C GLY A 100 0.87 20.65 11.31
N GLY A 101 0.80 19.34 11.07
CA GLY A 101 -0.34 18.54 11.49
C GLY A 101 -0.49 18.50 13.02
N VAL A 102 -1.60 19.04 13.52
CA VAL A 102 -2.00 18.83 14.92
C VAL A 102 -2.75 17.50 14.97
N PRO A 103 -2.26 16.49 15.73
CA PRO A 103 -3.03 15.25 15.93
C PRO A 103 -4.34 15.59 16.66
N GLY A 104 -5.49 15.27 16.07
CA GLY A 104 -6.71 15.43 16.84
C GLY A 104 -8.03 15.28 16.06
N ALA A 105 -8.73 16.35 15.75
CA ALA A 105 -10.14 16.32 15.39
C ALA A 105 -10.44 15.67 14.01
N ALA A 106 -9.71 16.04 12.96
CA ALA A 106 -9.96 15.51 11.60
C ALA A 106 -9.59 14.03 11.46
N LYS A 107 -8.57 13.58 12.22
CA LYS A 107 -8.13 12.18 12.26
C LYS A 107 -9.18 11.27 12.90
N SER A 108 -9.87 11.76 13.94
CA SER A 108 -10.87 10.98 14.68
C SER A 108 -12.08 10.60 13.82
N GLU A 109 -12.61 11.55 13.05
CA GLU A 109 -13.79 11.33 12.21
C GLU A 109 -13.49 10.39 11.03
N LEU A 110 -12.38 10.63 10.33
CA LEU A 110 -11.94 9.78 9.23
C LEU A 110 -11.62 8.35 9.70
N LEU A 111 -10.94 8.21 10.84
CA LEU A 111 -10.65 6.91 11.42
C LEU A 111 -11.93 6.17 11.85
N ALA A 112 -12.91 6.88 12.39
CA ALA A 112 -14.19 6.29 12.77
C ALA A 112 -14.94 5.75 11.54
N THR A 113 -14.89 6.46 10.40
CA THR A 113 -15.54 6.03 9.15
C THR A 113 -14.86 4.77 8.59
N VAL A 114 -13.52 4.73 8.56
CA VAL A 114 -12.78 3.57 8.03
C VAL A 114 -12.59 2.44 9.04
N ALA A 115 -13.01 2.61 10.29
CA ALA A 115 -13.00 1.53 11.27
C ALA A 115 -14.09 0.48 11.00
N LYS A 116 -15.18 0.90 10.34
CA LYS A 116 -16.27 -0.02 9.98
C LYS A 116 -15.87 -0.82 8.74
N THR A 117 -16.19 -2.10 8.75
CA THR A 117 -16.07 -2.98 7.60
C THR A 117 -17.29 -3.89 7.52
N HIS A 118 -17.70 -4.19 6.29
CA HIS A 118 -18.80 -5.12 6.02
C HIS A 118 -18.31 -6.58 5.92
N VAL A 119 -16.99 -6.80 5.98
CA VAL A 119 -16.41 -8.14 5.82
C VAL A 119 -16.69 -8.98 7.07
N ALA A 120 -17.47 -10.03 6.91
CA ALA A 120 -17.70 -11.06 7.93
C ALA A 120 -16.76 -12.25 7.71
N PHE A 121 -16.46 -13.06 8.75
CA PHE A 121 -15.63 -14.24 8.57
C PHE A 121 -16.36 -15.29 7.72
N PRO A 122 -15.73 -15.87 6.67
CA PRO A 122 -16.38 -16.82 5.78
C PRO A 122 -16.34 -18.23 6.38
N GLU A 123 -17.34 -18.57 7.14
CA GLU A 123 -17.42 -19.91 7.74
C GLU A 123 -17.41 -21.01 6.67
N GLY A 124 -16.75 -22.12 6.95
CA GLY A 124 -16.64 -23.25 6.01
C GLY A 124 -15.76 -22.99 4.77
N TYR A 125 -14.98 -21.91 4.72
CA TYR A 125 -14.18 -21.53 3.56
C TYR A 125 -13.23 -22.67 3.06
N LYS A 126 -12.70 -23.50 3.94
CA LYS A 126 -11.82 -24.62 3.54
C LYS A 126 -12.49 -25.62 2.61
N GLY A 127 -13.81 -25.76 2.69
CA GLY A 127 -14.59 -26.63 1.81
C GLY A 127 -15.15 -25.94 0.56
N SER A 128 -15.17 -24.61 0.53
CA SER A 128 -15.84 -23.84 -0.53
C SER A 128 -14.92 -22.89 -1.30
N PHE A 129 -13.76 -22.52 -0.74
CA PHE A 129 -12.80 -21.63 -1.41
C PHE A 129 -11.67 -22.44 -2.05
N VAL A 130 -11.07 -21.87 -3.09
CA VAL A 130 -9.89 -22.40 -3.73
C VAL A 130 -8.65 -21.92 -2.97
N LYS A 131 -7.82 -22.84 -2.46
CA LYS A 131 -6.47 -22.53 -2.03
C LYS A 131 -5.63 -22.29 -3.30
N TYR A 132 -5.10 -21.09 -3.50
CA TYR A 132 -4.42 -20.76 -4.74
C TYR A 132 -2.95 -20.35 -4.60
N LEU A 133 -2.51 -20.01 -3.39
CA LEU A 133 -1.15 -19.49 -3.20
C LEU A 133 -0.65 -19.75 -1.77
N THR A 134 0.65 -20.01 -1.65
CA THR A 134 1.40 -19.96 -0.39
C THR A 134 2.61 -19.06 -0.58
N ILE A 135 2.91 -18.19 0.39
CA ILE A 135 4.06 -17.26 0.34
C ILE A 135 4.81 -17.27 1.67
N ASN A 136 6.14 -17.39 1.59
CA ASN A 136 7.05 -17.18 2.71
C ASN A 136 7.31 -15.68 2.93
N PHE A 137 7.29 -15.25 4.20
CA PHE A 137 7.67 -13.91 4.63
C PHE A 137 8.88 -13.99 5.57
N PRO A 138 10.12 -14.05 5.03
CA PRO A 138 11.32 -14.28 5.82
C PRO A 138 11.57 -13.23 6.90
N ALA A 139 11.30 -11.94 6.59
CA ALA A 139 11.51 -10.83 7.52
C ALA A 139 10.69 -10.95 8.81
N THR A 140 9.49 -11.54 8.74
CA THR A 140 8.59 -11.75 9.89
C THR A 140 8.53 -13.20 10.34
N LYS A 141 9.28 -14.10 9.68
CA LYS A 141 9.25 -15.54 9.91
C LYS A 141 7.82 -16.10 9.89
N GLN A 142 7.09 -15.72 8.83
CA GLN A 142 5.70 -16.12 8.63
C GLN A 142 5.56 -16.88 7.31
N VAL A 143 4.53 -17.70 7.25
CA VAL A 143 4.01 -18.27 6.00
C VAL A 143 2.53 -17.95 5.89
N ARG A 144 2.08 -17.55 4.70
CA ARG A 144 0.69 -17.20 4.45
C ARG A 144 0.10 -18.10 3.39
N VAL A 145 -1.11 -18.57 3.66
CA VAL A 145 -1.87 -19.43 2.76
C VAL A 145 -3.11 -18.66 2.31
N TYR A 146 -3.27 -18.52 0.99
CA TYR A 146 -4.30 -17.65 0.39
C TYR A 146 -5.40 -18.50 -0.23
N TYR A 147 -6.62 -18.05 0.01
CA TYR A 147 -7.87 -18.65 -0.48
C TYR A 147 -8.70 -17.59 -1.19
N ALA A 148 -9.44 -18.02 -2.22
CA ALA A 148 -10.41 -17.21 -2.92
C ALA A 148 -11.71 -17.97 -3.09
N ASN A 149 -12.85 -17.28 -2.97
CA ASN A 149 -14.12 -17.92 -3.28
C ASN A 149 -14.26 -18.17 -4.80
N PRO A 150 -15.19 -19.03 -5.23
CA PRO A 150 -15.37 -19.35 -6.64
C PRO A 150 -15.64 -18.12 -7.53
N VAL A 151 -16.35 -17.11 -7.01
CA VAL A 151 -16.65 -15.86 -7.75
C VAL A 151 -15.36 -15.15 -8.13
N ALA A 152 -14.45 -14.93 -7.18
CA ALA A 152 -13.17 -14.29 -7.43
C ALA A 152 -12.28 -15.14 -8.36
N ALA A 153 -12.20 -16.46 -8.12
CA ALA A 153 -11.36 -17.36 -8.89
C ALA A 153 -11.80 -17.48 -10.35
N GLN A 154 -13.10 -17.58 -10.62
CA GLN A 154 -13.62 -17.66 -11.98
C GLN A 154 -13.41 -16.35 -12.76
N ALA A 155 -13.63 -15.19 -12.14
CA ALA A 155 -13.40 -13.90 -12.76
C ALA A 155 -11.93 -13.70 -13.13
N ALA A 156 -11.01 -13.96 -12.20
CA ALA A 156 -9.57 -13.85 -12.42
C ALA A 156 -9.09 -14.71 -13.60
N ARG A 157 -9.56 -15.96 -13.71
CA ARG A 157 -9.23 -16.85 -14.81
C ARG A 157 -9.78 -16.40 -16.16
N ALA A 158 -10.95 -15.80 -16.14
CA ALA A 158 -11.56 -15.26 -17.35
C ALA A 158 -10.91 -13.94 -17.80
N GLY A 159 -9.86 -13.47 -17.07
CA GLY A 159 -9.22 -12.16 -17.34
C GLY A 159 -10.16 -10.98 -17.11
N LYS A 160 -11.19 -11.15 -16.30
CA LYS A 160 -12.18 -10.12 -16.01
C LYS A 160 -11.85 -9.42 -14.69
N THR A 161 -12.33 -8.18 -14.55
CA THR A 161 -12.35 -7.49 -13.26
C THR A 161 -13.09 -8.36 -12.23
N VAL A 162 -12.54 -8.44 -11.03
CA VAL A 162 -13.13 -9.23 -9.96
C VAL A 162 -14.46 -8.56 -9.51
N PRO A 163 -15.61 -9.26 -9.61
CA PRO A 163 -16.92 -8.66 -9.41
C PRO A 163 -17.34 -8.61 -7.94
N ASP A 164 -18.48 -7.98 -7.66
CA ASP A 164 -19.15 -8.05 -6.37
C ASP A 164 -19.49 -9.50 -5.98
N GLY A 165 -19.52 -9.78 -4.69
CA GLY A 165 -19.58 -11.13 -4.14
C GLY A 165 -18.22 -11.83 -4.06
N ALA A 166 -17.14 -11.21 -4.52
CA ALA A 166 -15.79 -11.78 -4.40
C ALA A 166 -15.26 -11.70 -2.96
N TYR A 167 -14.56 -12.75 -2.56
CA TYR A 167 -13.96 -12.87 -1.24
C TYR A 167 -12.58 -13.52 -1.32
N MET A 168 -11.61 -12.88 -0.67
CA MET A 168 -10.23 -13.35 -0.51
C MET A 168 -9.92 -13.49 0.97
N LEU A 169 -9.26 -14.59 1.37
CA LEU A 169 -8.83 -14.85 2.75
C LEU A 169 -7.38 -15.29 2.75
N ALA A 170 -6.60 -14.85 3.73
CA ALA A 170 -5.30 -15.44 4.02
C ALA A 170 -5.20 -15.88 5.47
N GLU A 171 -4.76 -17.11 5.68
CA GLU A 171 -4.27 -17.63 6.95
C GLU A 171 -2.83 -17.15 7.13
N VAL A 172 -2.51 -16.57 8.27
CA VAL A 172 -1.16 -16.12 8.63
C VAL A 172 -0.62 -16.98 9.76
N TYR A 173 0.42 -17.72 9.48
CA TYR A 173 1.08 -18.60 10.45
C TYR A 173 2.46 -18.09 10.82
N SER A 174 2.92 -18.35 12.06
CA SER A 174 4.35 -18.38 12.34
C SER A 174 4.99 -19.52 11.59
N ALA A 175 6.23 -19.34 11.15
CA ALA A 175 7.04 -20.43 10.65
C ALA A 175 7.60 -21.24 11.83
N LYS A 176 7.63 -22.56 11.70
CA LYS A 176 8.39 -23.42 12.61
C LYS A 176 9.87 -23.06 12.53
N LEU A 177 10.51 -22.95 13.67
CA LEU A 177 11.91 -22.58 13.76
C LEU A 177 12.77 -23.76 14.16
N ASP A 178 13.97 -23.84 13.59
CA ASP A 178 15.02 -24.79 14.01
C ASP A 178 15.75 -24.32 15.29
N ALA A 179 16.74 -25.08 15.72
CA ALA A 179 17.56 -24.76 16.89
C ALA A 179 18.33 -23.43 16.75
N SER A 180 18.60 -22.98 15.53
CA SER A 180 19.26 -21.71 15.20
C SER A 180 18.26 -20.57 15.03
N LYS A 181 16.98 -20.77 15.36
CA LYS A 181 15.86 -19.84 15.22
C LYS A 181 15.63 -19.40 13.77
N GLN A 182 15.99 -20.23 12.78
CA GLN A 182 15.68 -20.00 11.38
C GLN A 182 14.41 -20.77 10.98
N PRO A 183 13.62 -20.24 10.02
CA PRO A 183 12.44 -20.93 9.52
C PRO A 183 12.81 -22.27 8.86
N VAL A 184 12.14 -23.34 9.26
CA VAL A 184 12.22 -24.65 8.61
C VAL A 184 11.46 -24.59 7.29
N THR A 185 12.11 -25.02 6.21
CA THR A 185 11.51 -25.09 4.88
C THR A 185 11.14 -26.53 4.56
N GLY A 186 9.89 -26.75 4.18
CA GLY A 186 9.39 -28.06 3.74
C GLY A 186 9.87 -28.44 2.33
N ALA A 187 9.59 -29.68 1.92
CA ALA A 187 9.97 -30.21 0.60
C ALA A 187 9.33 -29.43 -0.58
N ASP A 188 8.23 -28.71 -0.33
CA ASP A 188 7.53 -27.86 -1.29
C ASP A 188 8.13 -26.45 -1.43
N GLY A 189 9.21 -26.16 -0.68
CA GLY A 189 9.90 -24.86 -0.69
C GLY A 189 9.24 -23.79 0.18
N PHE A 190 8.13 -24.11 0.87
CA PHE A 190 7.49 -23.18 1.80
C PHE A 190 7.94 -23.44 3.24
N PHE A 191 7.85 -22.41 4.07
CA PHE A 191 8.07 -22.57 5.49
C PHE A 191 7.02 -23.51 6.09
N GLU A 192 7.46 -24.43 6.94
CA GLU A 192 6.54 -25.25 7.72
C GLU A 192 5.73 -24.36 8.66
N PRO A 193 4.38 -24.35 8.58
CA PRO A 193 3.55 -23.58 9.50
C PRO A 193 3.60 -24.16 10.91
N ASP A 194 3.69 -23.28 11.91
CA ASP A 194 3.64 -23.66 13.33
C ASP A 194 2.27 -23.24 13.92
N GLN A 195 2.11 -22.01 14.32
CA GLN A 195 0.88 -21.50 14.93
C GLN A 195 0.14 -20.56 14.00
N LEU A 196 -1.18 -20.75 13.90
CA LEU A 196 -2.04 -19.75 13.27
C LEU A 196 -2.05 -18.50 14.16
N LEU A 197 -1.68 -17.35 13.57
CA LEU A 197 -1.60 -16.08 14.29
C LEU A 197 -2.88 -15.26 14.14
N PHE A 198 -3.39 -15.16 12.91
CA PHE A 198 -4.59 -14.41 12.56
C PHE A 198 -4.98 -14.68 11.11
N TYR A 199 -6.12 -14.12 10.71
CA TYR A 199 -6.55 -14.10 9.32
C TYR A 199 -6.58 -12.66 8.80
N THR A 200 -6.27 -12.47 7.52
CA THR A 200 -6.61 -11.25 6.79
C THR A 200 -7.61 -11.56 5.71
N ALA A 201 -8.55 -10.66 5.50
CA ALA A 201 -9.58 -10.83 4.49
C ALA A 201 -9.83 -9.55 3.73
N MET A 202 -10.24 -9.68 2.48
CA MET A 202 -10.84 -8.63 1.69
C MET A 202 -12.02 -9.21 0.91
N ALA A 203 -13.07 -8.44 0.86
CA ALA A 203 -14.27 -8.81 0.12
C ALA A 203 -14.90 -7.56 -0.48
N ARG A 204 -15.71 -7.75 -1.50
CA ARG A 204 -16.45 -6.65 -2.12
C ARG A 204 -17.89 -7.05 -2.39
N ASP A 205 -18.79 -6.11 -2.20
CA ASP A 205 -20.17 -6.21 -2.59
C ASP A 205 -20.77 -4.82 -2.87
N ALA A 206 -21.87 -4.78 -3.59
CA ALA A 206 -22.47 -3.55 -4.07
C ALA A 206 -22.77 -2.55 -2.94
N GLY A 207 -22.26 -1.34 -3.08
CA GLY A 207 -22.52 -0.24 -2.15
C GLY A 207 -21.58 -0.15 -0.95
N TRP A 208 -20.69 -1.12 -0.73
CA TRP A 208 -19.77 -1.12 0.41
C TRP A 208 -18.74 0.01 0.38
N GLY A 209 -18.36 0.47 -0.81
CA GLY A 209 -17.44 1.59 -0.98
C GLY A 209 -18.04 2.96 -0.69
N ARG A 210 -19.37 3.09 -0.64
CA ARG A 210 -20.04 4.40 -0.52
C ARG A 210 -19.75 5.12 0.79
N GLU A 211 -19.51 4.37 1.87
CA GLU A 211 -19.19 4.92 3.18
C GLU A 211 -17.71 5.28 3.32
N LEU A 212 -16.87 4.90 2.37
CA LEU A 212 -15.44 5.15 2.42
C LEU A 212 -15.10 6.49 1.76
N PRO A 213 -14.19 7.29 2.36
CA PRO A 213 -13.69 8.51 1.74
C PRO A 213 -13.06 8.22 0.37
N ASP A 214 -13.30 9.08 -0.62
CA ASP A 214 -12.83 8.89 -2.00
C ASP A 214 -11.32 8.63 -2.09
N MET A 215 -10.54 9.32 -1.25
CA MET A 215 -9.08 9.16 -1.20
C MET A 215 -8.62 7.76 -0.80
N LEU A 216 -9.45 7.00 -0.06
CA LEU A 216 -9.14 5.64 0.39
C LEU A 216 -9.97 4.58 -0.34
N ARG A 217 -11.05 4.97 -1.00
CA ARG A 217 -11.98 4.03 -1.64
C ARG A 217 -11.30 3.21 -2.73
N ASN A 218 -11.35 1.90 -2.59
CA ASN A 218 -10.91 0.92 -3.57
C ASN A 218 -12.15 0.30 -4.23
N GLU A 219 -12.95 1.11 -4.93
CA GLU A 219 -14.28 0.74 -5.39
C GLU A 219 -15.13 0.20 -4.22
N GLU A 220 -15.64 -1.04 -4.33
CA GLU A 220 -16.50 -1.68 -3.33
C GLU A 220 -15.73 -2.57 -2.33
N TRP A 221 -14.38 -2.61 -2.40
CA TRP A 221 -13.58 -3.44 -1.52
C TRP A 221 -13.57 -2.94 -0.08
N ASN A 222 -13.81 -3.87 0.84
CA ASN A 222 -13.61 -3.72 2.28
C ASN A 222 -12.61 -4.75 2.79
N TYR A 223 -11.97 -4.48 3.93
CA TYR A 223 -10.89 -5.27 4.48
C TYR A 223 -11.14 -5.58 5.95
N ALA A 224 -10.65 -6.73 6.40
CA ALA A 224 -10.75 -7.14 7.79
C ALA A 224 -9.55 -7.94 8.25
N VAL A 225 -9.29 -7.91 9.55
CA VAL A 225 -8.38 -8.83 10.23
C VAL A 225 -9.19 -9.58 11.30
N PHE A 226 -9.06 -10.90 11.33
CA PHE A 226 -9.74 -11.71 12.32
C PHE A 226 -8.73 -12.41 13.24
N THR A 227 -9.11 -12.58 14.50
CA THR A 227 -8.37 -13.39 15.46
C THR A 227 -8.45 -14.87 15.08
N THR A 228 -7.67 -15.73 15.75
CA THR A 228 -7.76 -17.19 15.59
C THR A 228 -9.13 -17.76 15.99
N ALA A 229 -9.87 -17.03 16.85
CA ALA A 229 -11.26 -17.36 17.19
C ALA A 229 -12.28 -16.82 16.15
N LYS A 230 -11.79 -16.36 14.96
CA LYS A 230 -12.62 -15.86 13.85
C LYS A 230 -13.43 -14.60 14.18
N GLN A 231 -13.09 -13.91 15.24
CA GLN A 231 -13.72 -12.64 15.62
C GLN A 231 -12.92 -11.48 15.03
N MET A 232 -13.61 -10.39 14.70
CA MET A 232 -12.95 -9.15 14.27
C MET A 232 -11.88 -8.73 15.27
N ARG A 233 -10.67 -8.48 14.80
CA ARG A 233 -9.56 -8.08 15.68
C ARG A 233 -9.77 -6.67 16.19
N PRO A 234 -9.84 -6.46 17.53
CA PRO A 234 -10.02 -5.14 18.11
C PRO A 234 -8.88 -4.18 17.74
N GLY A 235 -9.21 -2.89 17.58
CA GLY A 235 -8.24 -1.83 17.32
C GLY A 235 -7.65 -1.81 15.90
N VAL A 236 -8.05 -2.74 15.01
CA VAL A 236 -7.68 -2.70 13.60
C VAL A 236 -8.77 -1.97 12.83
N ASN A 237 -8.37 -0.98 12.04
CA ASN A 237 -9.22 -0.37 11.02
C ASN A 237 -8.71 -0.73 9.63
N GLN A 238 -9.53 -0.56 8.61
CA GLN A 238 -9.15 -0.93 7.25
C GLN A 238 -8.35 0.14 6.49
N ALA A 239 -8.03 1.29 7.10
CA ALA A 239 -7.35 2.40 6.43
C ALA A 239 -6.00 1.99 5.81
N GLU A 240 -5.19 1.22 6.55
CA GLU A 240 -3.90 0.74 6.06
C GLU A 240 -4.05 -0.25 4.90
N CYS A 241 -5.06 -1.12 4.97
CA CYS A 241 -5.36 -2.06 3.89
C CYS A 241 -5.80 -1.31 2.64
N LEU A 242 -6.77 -0.39 2.78
CA LEU A 242 -7.27 0.45 1.69
C LEU A 242 -6.14 1.23 1.03
N ALA A 243 -5.29 1.89 1.82
CA ALA A 243 -4.18 2.68 1.34
C ALA A 243 -3.13 1.82 0.60
N CYS A 244 -2.78 0.65 1.16
CA CYS A 244 -1.80 -0.27 0.57
C CYS A 244 -2.30 -0.86 -0.75
N HIS A 245 -3.60 -1.18 -0.85
CA HIS A 245 -4.20 -1.75 -2.05
C HIS A 245 -4.61 -0.70 -3.10
N LYS A 246 -4.74 0.59 -2.73
CA LYS A 246 -5.17 1.68 -3.62
C LYS A 246 -4.45 1.75 -4.97
N PRO A 247 -3.11 1.61 -5.06
CA PRO A 247 -2.38 1.68 -6.33
C PRO A 247 -2.61 0.49 -7.27
N LEU A 248 -3.39 -0.50 -6.86
CA LEU A 248 -3.60 -1.77 -7.59
C LEU A 248 -4.93 -1.80 -8.36
N ASP A 249 -5.44 -0.65 -8.79
CA ASP A 249 -6.70 -0.50 -9.53
C ASP A 249 -6.74 -1.39 -10.78
N LYS A 250 -5.64 -1.46 -11.53
CA LYS A 250 -5.50 -2.29 -12.74
C LYS A 250 -5.52 -3.79 -12.49
N THR A 251 -5.29 -4.22 -11.25
CA THR A 251 -5.31 -5.62 -10.84
C THR A 251 -6.47 -5.93 -9.91
N SER A 252 -7.58 -5.20 -10.02
CA SER A 252 -8.75 -5.31 -9.12
C SER A 252 -8.37 -5.19 -7.64
N TYR A 253 -7.38 -4.36 -7.33
CA TYR A 253 -6.82 -4.14 -5.99
C TYR A 253 -6.18 -5.39 -5.35
N LEU A 254 -5.78 -6.40 -6.15
CA LEU A 254 -5.14 -7.64 -5.71
C LEU A 254 -3.65 -7.67 -6.06
N PHE A 255 -2.78 -7.90 -5.07
CA PHE A 255 -1.35 -8.16 -5.28
C PHE A 255 -1.08 -9.49 -5.98
N THR A 256 -2.05 -10.41 -5.96
CA THR A 256 -1.88 -11.81 -6.35
C THR A 256 -2.85 -12.22 -7.45
N LEU A 257 -3.36 -11.27 -8.24
CA LEU A 257 -4.33 -11.55 -9.30
C LEU A 257 -3.77 -12.52 -10.35
N ASP A 258 -2.50 -12.37 -10.72
CA ASP A 258 -1.79 -13.25 -11.65
C ASP A 258 -1.75 -14.70 -11.14
N ARG A 259 -1.49 -14.88 -9.85
CA ARG A 259 -1.46 -16.19 -9.20
C ARG A 259 -2.85 -16.80 -9.10
N LEU A 260 -3.85 -15.98 -8.80
CA LEU A 260 -5.24 -16.43 -8.74
C LEU A 260 -5.74 -16.87 -10.12
N SER A 261 -5.38 -16.14 -11.20
CA SER A 261 -5.75 -16.49 -12.57
C SER A 261 -5.13 -17.80 -13.04
N ALA A 262 -3.94 -18.14 -12.56
CA ALA A 262 -3.22 -19.37 -12.88
C ALA A 262 -3.60 -20.58 -11.99
N ALA A 263 -4.39 -20.38 -10.94
CA ALA A 263 -4.69 -21.43 -9.97
C ALA A 263 -5.61 -22.53 -10.54
N PRO A 264 -5.47 -23.84 -10.23
CA PRO A 264 -6.41 -24.89 -10.63
C PRO A 264 -7.77 -24.69 -9.95
N LEU A 265 -8.88 -24.80 -10.69
CA LEU A 265 -10.22 -24.98 -10.09
C LEU A 265 -10.29 -26.45 -9.61
N ARG A 266 -10.55 -26.63 -8.35
CA ARG A 266 -10.96 -27.96 -7.85
C ARG A 266 -12.46 -28.10 -7.98
#